data_f8bbe2cc639954020622e615867d0732
#
_entry.id   f8bbe2cc639954020622e615867d0732
#
_cell.length_a   1.000
_cell.length_b   1.000
_cell.length_c   1.000
_cell.angle_alpha   90.00
_cell.angle_beta   90.00
_cell.angle_gamma   90.00
#
_symmetry.space_group_name_H-M   'P 1'
#
loop_
_entity.id
_entity.type
_entity.pdbx_description
1 polymer ?
#
loop_
_entity_poly.entity_id
_entity_poly.type
_entity_poly.pdbx_seq_one_letter_code
_entity_poly.pdbx_strand_id
1 'polypeptide(L)'
;AGRVLAECEIPDIGEGREVLHAQPINFALDHRSGLADPRGQIGATLTTDMHMMTVEASIIENLLYCIKRCDLELAGIASSAYASGISSLVEDEQELGAACIDMGGGSTGISIFMRKHMIYSDSVRMGGDHVTSDISMGLQVAPAMAERIKTFYGGVLATGMDDREMIEVGSNTGDWERDRRTVSRAELIGIMRP
;
A
#
# COMPACT_ATOMS: atom_id res chain seq x y z
N ALA A 1 -31.69 -1.88 -2.30
CA ALA A 1 -30.25 -1.75 -2.01
C ALA A 1 -29.85 -0.27 -1.88
N GLY A 2 -30.02 0.58 -2.89
CA GLY A 2 -29.58 1.99 -2.82
C GLY A 2 -30.15 2.81 -1.67
N ARG A 3 -31.43 2.64 -1.30
CA ARG A 3 -32.04 3.31 -0.15
C ARG A 3 -31.47 2.81 1.18
N VAL A 4 -31.23 1.51 1.32
CA VAL A 4 -30.65 0.93 2.55
C VAL A 4 -29.23 1.46 2.75
N LEU A 5 -28.43 1.56 1.70
CA LEU A 5 -27.08 2.14 1.80
C LEU A 5 -27.10 3.63 2.16
N ALA A 6 -28.11 4.37 1.70
CA ALA A 6 -28.27 5.80 2.05
C ALA A 6 -28.81 6.02 3.48
N GLU A 7 -29.50 5.03 4.04
CA GLU A 7 -30.06 5.04 5.39
C GLU A 7 -29.13 4.36 6.43
N CYS A 8 -27.99 3.79 6.00
CA CYS A 8 -26.98 3.26 6.94
C CYS A 8 -26.44 4.40 7.81
N GLU A 9 -26.60 4.24 9.10
CA GLU A 9 -25.93 5.13 10.07
C GLU A 9 -24.43 4.88 10.01
N ILE A 10 -23.67 5.93 9.72
CA ILE A 10 -22.22 5.88 9.83
C ILE A 10 -21.88 5.85 11.32
N PRO A 11 -21.16 4.83 11.82
CA PRO A 11 -20.75 4.79 13.21
C PRO A 11 -19.87 6.00 13.54
N ASP A 12 -19.74 6.31 14.83
CA ASP A 12 -18.78 7.32 15.29
C ASP A 12 -17.37 6.89 14.88
N ILE A 13 -16.78 7.61 13.95
CA ILE A 13 -15.45 7.36 13.41
C ILE A 13 -14.34 8.12 14.16
N GLY A 14 -14.72 8.86 15.22
CA GLY A 14 -13.82 9.72 16.00
C GLY A 14 -13.59 11.11 15.39
N GLU A 15 -13.26 12.07 16.26
CA GLU A 15 -12.98 13.45 15.84
C GLU A 15 -11.77 13.50 14.88
N GLY A 16 -11.85 14.37 13.87
CA GLY A 16 -10.77 14.62 12.93
C GLY A 16 -10.52 13.51 11.92
N ARG A 17 -11.45 12.56 11.76
CA ARG A 17 -11.38 11.50 10.74
C ARG A 17 -12.49 11.66 9.71
N GLU A 18 -12.21 11.21 8.49
CA GLU A 18 -13.16 11.17 7.37
C GLU A 18 -13.24 9.77 6.80
N VAL A 19 -14.39 9.42 6.22
CA VAL A 19 -14.59 8.15 5.51
C VAL A 19 -14.00 8.26 4.12
N LEU A 20 -12.98 7.46 3.86
CA LEU A 20 -12.34 7.36 2.55
C LEU A 20 -13.09 6.39 1.63
N HIS A 21 -13.45 5.21 2.16
CA HIS A 21 -14.23 4.19 1.48
C HIS A 21 -15.31 3.65 2.41
N ALA A 22 -16.51 3.44 1.85
CA ALA A 22 -17.61 2.71 2.49
C ALA A 22 -18.22 1.78 1.44
N GLN A 23 -17.98 0.48 1.59
CA GLN A 23 -18.39 -0.53 0.61
C GLN A 23 -19.18 -1.65 1.29
N PRO A 24 -20.35 -2.05 0.75
CA PRO A 24 -21.05 -3.22 1.24
C PRO A 24 -20.26 -4.48 0.90
N ILE A 25 -20.08 -5.37 1.86
CA ILE A 25 -19.38 -6.65 1.69
C ILE A 25 -20.32 -7.85 1.74
N ASN A 26 -21.50 -7.67 2.27
CA ASN A 26 -22.49 -8.74 2.41
C ASN A 26 -23.89 -8.14 2.56
N PHE A 27 -24.90 -8.87 2.09
CA PHE A 27 -26.31 -8.54 2.32
C PHE A 27 -27.04 -9.71 2.95
N ALA A 28 -27.99 -9.41 3.83
CA ALA A 28 -28.93 -10.39 4.34
C ALA A 28 -30.36 -9.85 4.18
N LEU A 29 -31.26 -10.71 3.69
CA LEU A 29 -32.66 -10.41 3.51
C LEU A 29 -33.49 -11.35 4.39
N ASP A 30 -34.12 -10.78 5.43
CA ASP A 30 -34.81 -11.50 6.49
C ASP A 30 -33.86 -12.53 7.18
N HIS A 31 -34.03 -13.82 6.94
CA HIS A 31 -33.21 -14.89 7.52
C HIS A 31 -32.14 -15.43 6.53
N ARG A 32 -32.04 -14.89 5.32
CA ARG A 32 -31.11 -15.33 4.29
C ARG A 32 -29.92 -14.42 4.26
N SER A 33 -28.77 -14.89 4.69
CA SER A 33 -27.48 -14.19 4.65
C SER A 33 -26.61 -14.58 3.45
N GLY A 34 -25.56 -13.82 3.18
CA GLY A 34 -24.59 -14.14 2.12
C GLY A 34 -25.08 -13.81 0.71
N LEU A 35 -26.00 -12.87 0.58
CA LEU A 35 -26.46 -12.40 -0.72
C LEU A 35 -25.42 -11.43 -1.32
N ALA A 36 -24.95 -11.71 -2.53
CA ALA A 36 -24.07 -10.79 -3.26
C ALA A 36 -24.87 -9.58 -3.79
N ASP A 37 -26.10 -9.80 -4.27
CA ASP A 37 -26.99 -8.77 -4.78
C ASP A 37 -28.45 -9.03 -4.33
N PRO A 38 -29.02 -8.16 -3.48
CA PRO A 38 -30.39 -8.29 -3.02
C PRO A 38 -31.42 -7.72 -3.99
N ARG A 39 -31.01 -7.09 -5.10
CA ARG A 39 -31.95 -6.47 -6.05
C ARG A 39 -32.88 -7.50 -6.69
N GLY A 40 -34.15 -7.15 -6.83
CA GLY A 40 -35.19 -8.04 -7.38
C GLY A 40 -35.70 -9.09 -6.43
N GLN A 41 -35.22 -9.14 -5.18
CA GLN A 41 -35.75 -10.05 -4.13
C GLN A 41 -36.76 -9.30 -3.25
N ILE A 42 -37.75 -10.02 -2.76
CA ILE A 42 -38.79 -9.51 -1.84
C ILE A 42 -38.48 -9.98 -0.44
N GLY A 43 -38.52 -9.07 0.54
CA GLY A 43 -38.32 -9.34 1.96
C GLY A 43 -38.77 -8.13 2.79
N ALA A 44 -38.87 -8.34 4.09
CA ALA A 44 -39.31 -7.30 5.04
C ALA A 44 -38.12 -6.49 5.58
N THR A 45 -36.99 -7.17 5.84
CA THR A 45 -35.80 -6.54 6.43
C THR A 45 -34.56 -6.83 5.58
N LEU A 46 -33.88 -5.78 5.14
CA LEU A 46 -32.60 -5.88 4.45
C LEU A 46 -31.49 -5.31 5.35
N THR A 47 -30.48 -6.12 5.63
CA THR A 47 -29.27 -5.70 6.37
C THR A 47 -28.05 -5.83 5.48
N THR A 48 -27.03 -5.04 5.77
CA THR A 48 -25.75 -5.07 5.05
C THR A 48 -24.60 -4.92 6.02
N ASP A 49 -23.54 -5.69 5.79
CA ASP A 49 -22.26 -5.49 6.43
C ASP A 49 -21.43 -4.54 5.56
N MET A 50 -20.85 -3.52 6.19
CA MET A 50 -20.08 -2.50 5.49
C MET A 50 -18.61 -2.58 5.88
N HIS A 51 -17.72 -2.60 4.90
CA HIS A 51 -16.31 -2.30 5.12
C HIS A 51 -16.12 -0.79 5.01
N MET A 52 -15.61 -0.18 6.07
CA MET A 52 -15.32 1.25 6.11
C MET A 52 -13.83 1.49 6.35
N MET A 53 -13.24 2.32 5.52
CA MET A 53 -11.90 2.83 5.68
C MET A 53 -11.96 4.31 6.02
N THR A 54 -11.28 4.71 7.07
CA THR A 54 -11.21 6.11 7.51
C THR A 54 -9.77 6.60 7.47
N VAL A 55 -9.61 7.90 7.29
CA VAL A 55 -8.33 8.60 7.24
C VAL A 55 -8.40 9.86 8.09
N GLU A 56 -7.28 10.39 8.53
CA GLU A 56 -7.21 11.70 9.18
C GLU A 56 -7.61 12.79 8.18
N ALA A 57 -8.56 13.65 8.57
CA ALA A 57 -9.07 14.73 7.72
C ALA A 57 -7.95 15.66 7.24
N SER A 58 -6.97 15.95 8.11
CA SER A 58 -5.80 16.77 7.78
C SER A 58 -4.99 16.25 6.57
N ILE A 59 -4.94 14.95 6.37
CA ILE A 59 -4.24 14.34 5.21
C ILE A 59 -4.99 14.69 3.91
N ILE A 60 -6.32 14.55 3.94
CA ILE A 60 -7.18 14.89 2.78
C ILE A 60 -7.12 16.39 2.50
N GLU A 61 -7.22 17.23 3.53
CA GLU A 61 -7.15 18.68 3.40
C GLU A 61 -5.82 19.14 2.78
N ASN A 62 -4.69 18.59 3.22
CA ASN A 62 -3.38 18.87 2.66
C ASN A 62 -3.28 18.46 1.19
N LEU A 63 -3.79 17.28 0.83
CA LEU A 63 -3.84 16.82 -0.55
C LEU A 63 -4.71 17.74 -1.42
N LEU A 64 -5.90 18.08 -0.95
CA LEU A 64 -6.79 19.04 -1.60
C LEU A 64 -6.14 20.40 -1.80
N TYR A 65 -5.43 20.90 -0.80
CA TYR A 65 -4.70 22.16 -0.90
C TYR A 65 -3.62 22.12 -2.00
N CYS A 66 -2.86 21.02 -2.09
CA CYS A 66 -1.85 20.85 -3.14
C CYS A 66 -2.48 20.82 -4.53
N ILE A 67 -3.60 20.09 -4.71
CA ILE A 67 -4.32 19.96 -5.99
C ILE A 67 -4.88 21.31 -6.43
N LYS A 68 -5.51 22.06 -5.52
CA LYS A 68 -6.04 23.39 -5.80
C LYS A 68 -4.98 24.40 -6.22
N ARG A 69 -3.76 24.28 -5.69
CA ARG A 69 -2.64 25.14 -6.12
C ARG A 69 -2.14 24.86 -7.54
N CYS A 70 -2.55 23.74 -8.11
CA CYS A 70 -2.30 23.41 -9.52
C CYS A 70 -3.49 23.79 -10.42
N ASP A 71 -4.47 24.56 -9.93
CA ASP A 71 -5.73 24.93 -10.62
C ASP A 71 -6.51 23.69 -11.08
N LEU A 72 -6.48 22.62 -10.28
CA LEU A 72 -7.20 21.36 -10.52
C LEU A 72 -8.29 21.16 -9.47
N GLU A 73 -9.32 20.43 -9.86
CA GLU A 73 -10.39 19.97 -8.96
C GLU A 73 -10.24 18.49 -8.66
N LEU A 74 -10.52 18.10 -7.41
CA LEU A 74 -10.51 16.71 -7.00
C LEU A 74 -11.80 16.02 -7.46
N ALA A 75 -11.68 14.98 -8.31
CA ALA A 75 -12.80 14.15 -8.74
C ALA A 75 -13.10 13.00 -7.76
N GLY A 76 -12.10 12.50 -7.05
CA GLY A 76 -12.25 11.42 -6.08
C GLY A 76 -10.92 11.02 -5.47
N ILE A 77 -10.98 10.30 -4.35
CA ILE A 77 -9.82 9.77 -3.63
C ILE A 77 -10.02 8.26 -3.44
N ALA A 78 -8.94 7.51 -3.61
CA ALA A 78 -8.90 6.09 -3.29
C ALA A 78 -7.59 5.76 -2.55
N SER A 79 -7.62 4.75 -1.67
CA SER A 79 -6.38 4.24 -1.07
C SER A 79 -5.54 3.52 -2.13
N SER A 80 -4.20 3.61 -2.02
CA SER A 80 -3.30 2.93 -2.94
C SER A 80 -3.49 1.41 -2.90
N ALA A 81 -3.65 0.83 -1.71
CA ALA A 81 -3.88 -0.61 -1.55
C ALA A 81 -5.15 -1.09 -2.27
N TYR A 82 -6.26 -0.31 -2.21
CA TYR A 82 -7.47 -0.62 -2.97
C TYR A 82 -7.24 -0.52 -4.47
N ALA A 83 -6.64 0.58 -4.92
CA ALA A 83 -6.36 0.81 -6.33
C ALA A 83 -5.45 -0.27 -6.92
N SER A 84 -4.39 -0.66 -6.18
CA SER A 84 -3.47 -1.73 -6.56
C SER A 84 -4.17 -3.08 -6.65
N GLY A 85 -5.06 -3.39 -5.69
CA GLY A 85 -5.86 -4.61 -5.72
C GLY A 85 -6.79 -4.67 -6.94
N ILE A 86 -7.53 -3.59 -7.21
CA ILE A 86 -8.44 -3.53 -8.38
C ILE A 86 -7.68 -3.61 -9.71
N SER A 87 -6.48 -3.04 -9.79
CA SER A 87 -5.70 -3.03 -11.04
C SER A 87 -4.92 -4.32 -11.31
N SER A 88 -4.58 -5.07 -10.25
CA SER A 88 -3.70 -6.24 -10.34
C SER A 88 -4.45 -7.56 -10.33
N LEU A 89 -5.57 -7.65 -9.59
CA LEU A 89 -6.33 -8.88 -9.44
C LEU A 89 -7.40 -9.01 -10.53
N VAL A 90 -7.47 -10.17 -11.16
CA VAL A 90 -8.58 -10.50 -12.06
C VAL A 90 -9.87 -10.82 -11.29
N GLU A 91 -11.01 -10.80 -11.98
CA GLU A 91 -12.31 -10.99 -11.34
C GLU A 91 -12.43 -12.32 -10.58
N ASP A 92 -11.87 -13.40 -11.12
CA ASP A 92 -11.92 -14.72 -10.49
C ASP A 92 -11.12 -14.77 -9.18
N GLU A 93 -9.96 -14.08 -9.13
CA GLU A 93 -9.17 -13.95 -7.91
C GLU A 93 -9.90 -13.13 -6.85
N GLN A 94 -10.54 -12.03 -7.25
CA GLN A 94 -11.36 -11.24 -6.35
C GLN A 94 -12.57 -12.00 -5.82
N GLU A 95 -13.18 -12.90 -6.63
CA GLU A 95 -14.31 -13.74 -6.22
C GLU A 95 -13.87 -14.84 -5.25
N LEU A 96 -12.80 -15.57 -5.58
CA LEU A 96 -12.33 -16.73 -4.80
C LEU A 96 -11.61 -16.32 -3.51
N GLY A 97 -11.06 -15.14 -3.47
CA GLY A 97 -10.29 -14.60 -2.35
C GLY A 97 -8.81 -14.46 -2.68
N ALA A 98 -8.33 -13.23 -2.63
CA ALA A 98 -6.94 -12.89 -2.87
C ALA A 98 -6.49 -11.73 -1.98
N ALA A 99 -5.20 -11.72 -1.63
CA ALA A 99 -4.54 -10.60 -0.98
C ALA A 99 -3.59 -9.92 -1.97
N CYS A 100 -3.71 -8.61 -2.09
CA CYS A 100 -2.75 -7.78 -2.82
C CYS A 100 -1.88 -7.02 -1.82
N ILE A 101 -0.56 -7.13 -1.98
CA ILE A 101 0.43 -6.40 -1.19
C ILE A 101 1.07 -5.36 -2.10
N ASP A 102 0.89 -4.09 -1.77
CA ASP A 102 1.43 -2.94 -2.50
C ASP A 102 2.66 -2.40 -1.75
N MET A 103 3.85 -2.79 -2.22
CA MET A 103 5.13 -2.36 -1.63
C MET A 103 5.63 -1.10 -2.35
N GLY A 104 5.35 0.06 -1.74
CA GLY A 104 5.81 1.36 -2.22
C GLY A 104 7.17 1.78 -1.67
N GLY A 105 7.56 3.02 -1.93
CA GLY A 105 8.79 3.62 -1.39
C GLY A 105 8.71 3.82 0.12
N GLY A 106 7.73 4.58 0.60
CA GLY A 106 7.58 4.94 2.02
C GLY A 106 6.64 4.06 2.82
N SER A 107 5.79 3.25 2.19
CA SER A 107 4.77 2.43 2.86
C SER A 107 4.51 1.13 2.10
N THR A 108 4.00 0.15 2.82
CA THR A 108 3.49 -1.10 2.25
C THR A 108 2.03 -1.25 2.67
N GLY A 109 1.13 -1.33 1.69
CA GLY A 109 -0.29 -1.54 1.87
C GLY A 109 -0.70 -2.98 1.61
N ILE A 110 -1.77 -3.43 2.26
CA ILE A 110 -2.42 -4.70 1.97
C ILE A 110 -3.91 -4.46 1.73
N SER A 111 -4.47 -5.15 0.75
CA SER A 111 -5.91 -5.26 0.54
C SER A 111 -6.29 -6.70 0.33
N ILE A 112 -7.37 -7.13 0.96
CA ILE A 112 -7.89 -8.50 0.84
C ILE A 112 -9.27 -8.41 0.19
N PHE A 113 -9.43 -9.15 -0.90
CA PHE A 113 -10.67 -9.27 -1.64
C PHE A 113 -11.29 -10.66 -1.44
N MET A 114 -12.59 -10.70 -1.37
CA MET A 114 -13.40 -11.92 -1.36
C MET A 114 -14.78 -11.61 -1.90
N ARG A 115 -15.33 -12.48 -2.75
CA ARG A 115 -16.64 -12.29 -3.39
C ARG A 115 -16.75 -10.93 -4.09
N LYS A 116 -15.67 -10.49 -4.75
CA LYS A 116 -15.53 -9.20 -5.47
C LYS A 116 -15.61 -7.95 -4.58
N HIS A 117 -15.51 -8.09 -3.27
CA HIS A 117 -15.51 -6.98 -2.33
C HIS A 117 -14.19 -6.93 -1.57
N MET A 118 -13.68 -5.72 -1.33
CA MET A 118 -12.58 -5.53 -0.40
C MET A 118 -13.12 -5.69 1.03
N ILE A 119 -12.65 -6.72 1.73
CA ILE A 119 -13.08 -7.06 3.09
C ILE A 119 -12.10 -6.59 4.17
N TYR A 120 -10.89 -6.27 3.79
CA TYR A 120 -9.85 -5.79 4.70
C TYR A 120 -8.84 -4.92 3.96
N SER A 121 -8.34 -3.90 4.62
CA SER A 121 -7.19 -3.12 4.17
C SER A 121 -6.45 -2.55 5.37
N ASP A 122 -5.13 -2.54 5.25
CA ASP A 122 -4.22 -1.94 6.25
C ASP A 122 -2.94 -1.48 5.57
N SER A 123 -2.10 -0.72 6.28
CA SER A 123 -0.82 -0.28 5.78
C SER A 123 0.19 -0.08 6.89
N VAL A 124 1.45 -0.34 6.58
CA VAL A 124 2.58 -0.03 7.45
C VAL A 124 3.45 1.04 6.80
N ARG A 125 4.01 1.94 7.61
CA ARG A 125 4.94 2.98 7.15
C ARG A 125 6.34 2.41 6.97
N MET A 126 6.47 1.42 6.10
CA MET A 126 7.72 0.76 5.76
C MET A 126 7.70 0.39 4.28
N GLY A 127 8.77 0.71 3.56
CA GLY A 127 8.87 0.47 2.12
C GLY A 127 10.32 0.54 1.64
N GLY A 128 10.52 0.59 0.34
CA GLY A 128 11.83 0.55 -0.30
C GLY A 128 12.81 1.65 0.12
N ASP A 129 12.30 2.82 0.53
CA ASP A 129 13.13 3.94 0.99
C ASP A 129 13.83 3.65 2.33
N HIS A 130 13.25 2.79 3.16
CA HIS A 130 13.89 2.34 4.40
C HIS A 130 15.12 1.50 4.09
N VAL A 131 15.01 0.56 3.13
CA VAL A 131 16.16 -0.23 2.66
C VAL A 131 17.23 0.67 2.05
N THR A 132 16.83 1.69 1.28
CA THR A 132 17.77 2.69 0.73
C THR A 132 18.48 3.45 1.85
N SER A 133 17.75 3.84 2.88
CA SER A 133 18.32 4.50 4.07
C SER A 133 19.32 3.61 4.81
N ASP A 134 18.98 2.33 5.01
CA ASP A 134 19.86 1.37 5.67
C ASP A 134 21.17 1.17 4.89
N ILE A 135 21.08 1.04 3.56
CA ILE A 135 22.24 0.97 2.68
C ILE A 135 23.06 2.27 2.74
N SER A 136 22.39 3.42 2.70
CA SER A 136 23.04 4.72 2.80
C SER A 136 23.84 4.88 4.09
N MET A 137 23.25 4.49 5.21
CA MET A 137 23.90 4.53 6.53
C MET A 137 24.99 3.46 6.67
N GLY A 138 24.69 2.22 6.29
CA GLY A 138 25.63 1.10 6.43
C GLY A 138 26.87 1.24 5.56
N LEU A 139 26.68 1.69 4.33
CA LEU A 139 27.78 1.94 3.39
C LEU A 139 28.30 3.37 3.42
N GLN A 140 27.73 4.30 4.20
CA GLN A 140 28.09 5.71 4.27
C GLN A 140 28.18 6.37 2.89
N VAL A 141 27.17 6.15 2.07
CA VAL A 141 27.04 6.70 0.71
C VAL A 141 25.84 7.64 0.60
N ALA A 142 25.80 8.49 -0.42
CA ALA A 142 24.64 9.34 -0.69
C ALA A 142 23.38 8.49 -0.95
N PRO A 143 22.17 8.95 -0.54
CA PRO A 143 20.92 8.23 -0.80
C PRO A 143 20.71 7.85 -2.28
N ALA A 144 21.08 8.71 -3.21
CA ALA A 144 21.01 8.44 -4.64
C ALA A 144 21.92 7.27 -5.06
N MET A 145 23.12 7.15 -4.45
CA MET A 145 24.02 6.01 -4.68
C MET A 145 23.46 4.75 -4.02
N ALA A 146 22.95 4.85 -2.79
CA ALA A 146 22.32 3.74 -2.10
C ALA A 146 21.14 3.15 -2.90
N GLU A 147 20.28 4.01 -3.47
CA GLU A 147 19.18 3.59 -4.33
C GLU A 147 19.66 2.86 -5.59
N ARG A 148 20.73 3.36 -6.20
CA ARG A 148 21.37 2.71 -7.33
C ARG A 148 21.95 1.34 -6.95
N ILE A 149 22.65 1.24 -5.83
CA ILE A 149 23.22 -0.01 -5.31
C ILE A 149 22.09 -1.01 -5.02
N LYS A 150 21.02 -0.57 -4.35
CA LYS A 150 19.83 -1.40 -4.08
C LYS A 150 19.24 -1.96 -5.37
N THR A 151 19.07 -1.13 -6.38
CA THR A 151 18.42 -1.50 -7.64
C THR A 151 19.24 -2.50 -8.46
N PHE A 152 20.56 -2.32 -8.54
CA PHE A 152 21.40 -3.15 -9.40
C PHE A 152 22.01 -4.37 -8.72
N TYR A 153 22.28 -4.30 -7.41
CA TYR A 153 23.00 -5.34 -6.67
C TYR A 153 22.23 -5.89 -5.48
N GLY A 154 21.08 -5.29 -5.15
CA GLY A 154 20.28 -5.69 -4.00
C GLY A 154 19.76 -7.11 -4.09
N GLY A 155 19.67 -7.74 -2.94
CA GLY A 155 19.13 -9.09 -2.77
C GLY A 155 19.05 -9.45 -1.30
N VAL A 156 18.21 -10.43 -0.96
CA VAL A 156 18.05 -10.92 0.41
C VAL A 156 18.52 -12.37 0.57
N LEU A 157 18.76 -13.05 -0.55
CA LEU A 157 19.28 -14.42 -0.57
C LEU A 157 20.78 -14.37 -0.82
N ALA A 158 21.55 -14.77 0.21
CA ALA A 158 22.99 -14.91 0.08
C ALA A 158 23.34 -16.22 -0.64
N THR A 159 24.28 -16.14 -1.55
CA THR A 159 24.87 -17.30 -2.27
C THR A 159 26.36 -17.37 -1.95
N GLY A 160 26.98 -18.53 -2.13
CA GLY A 160 28.42 -18.69 -1.87
C GLY A 160 29.34 -17.90 -2.81
N MET A 161 28.78 -17.18 -3.79
CA MET A 161 29.52 -16.32 -4.72
C MET A 161 29.50 -14.84 -4.33
N ASP A 162 28.59 -14.42 -3.44
CA ASP A 162 28.39 -13.02 -3.10
C ASP A 162 29.61 -12.40 -2.37
N ASP A 163 30.41 -13.20 -1.68
CA ASP A 163 31.70 -12.77 -1.08
C ASP A 163 32.75 -12.34 -2.12
N ARG A 164 32.63 -12.85 -3.34
CA ARG A 164 33.57 -12.59 -4.45
C ARG A 164 33.09 -11.50 -5.40
N GLU A 165 31.82 -11.20 -5.35
CA GLU A 165 31.22 -10.12 -6.16
C GLU A 165 31.46 -8.78 -5.46
N MET A 166 32.36 -7.96 -6.05
CA MET A 166 32.75 -6.68 -5.49
C MET A 166 32.00 -5.56 -6.19
N ILE A 167 31.38 -4.69 -5.39
CA ILE A 167 30.58 -3.53 -5.83
C ILE A 167 31.42 -2.29 -5.58
N GLU A 168 31.59 -1.47 -6.62
CA GLU A 168 32.23 -0.16 -6.47
C GLU A 168 31.26 0.83 -5.83
N VAL A 169 31.67 1.44 -4.75
CA VAL A 169 30.92 2.47 -4.03
C VAL A 169 31.79 3.74 -3.94
N GLY A 170 31.17 4.89 -4.26
CA GLY A 170 31.81 6.20 -4.10
C GLY A 170 31.37 6.83 -2.76
N SER A 171 32.23 7.65 -2.17
CA SER A 171 31.85 8.37 -0.97
C SER A 171 31.02 9.63 -1.26
N ASN A 172 30.49 10.21 -0.18
CA ASN A 172 29.63 11.43 -0.20
C ASN A 172 30.40 12.75 -0.51
N THR A 173 31.73 12.72 -0.65
CA THR A 173 32.56 13.93 -0.64
C THR A 173 32.69 14.60 -1.99
N GLY A 174 32.12 14.06 -3.06
CA GLY A 174 32.11 14.65 -4.40
C GLY A 174 33.40 14.41 -5.22
N ASP A 175 34.43 13.84 -4.63
CA ASP A 175 35.68 13.50 -5.33
C ASP A 175 35.70 12.00 -5.65
N TRP A 176 34.94 11.64 -6.72
CA TRP A 176 34.73 10.27 -7.15
C TRP A 176 36.01 9.45 -7.36
N GLU A 177 37.11 10.09 -7.79
CA GLU A 177 38.35 9.38 -8.08
C GLU A 177 39.15 9.04 -6.82
N ARG A 178 39.04 9.86 -5.76
CA ARG A 178 39.78 9.68 -4.51
C ARG A 178 39.12 8.75 -3.51
N ASP A 179 37.80 8.64 -3.57
CA ASP A 179 37.00 7.95 -2.56
C ASP A 179 36.38 6.63 -3.04
N ARG A 180 36.91 6.07 -4.12
CA ARG A 180 36.53 4.74 -4.60
C ARG A 180 36.88 3.69 -3.56
N ARG A 181 35.88 2.98 -3.10
CA ARG A 181 36.04 1.76 -2.32
C ARG A 181 35.19 0.66 -2.90
N THR A 182 35.51 -0.57 -2.57
CA THR A 182 34.72 -1.73 -2.94
C THR A 182 34.15 -2.39 -1.69
N VAL A 183 32.92 -2.85 -1.78
CA VAL A 183 32.26 -3.67 -0.77
C VAL A 183 31.81 -4.97 -1.41
N SER A 184 31.77 -6.05 -0.65
CA SER A 184 31.26 -7.30 -1.18
C SER A 184 29.72 -7.26 -1.25
N ARG A 185 29.16 -8.00 -2.19
CA ARG A 185 27.71 -8.17 -2.25
C ARG A 185 27.16 -8.86 -1.00
N ALA A 186 27.93 -9.72 -0.36
CA ALA A 186 27.56 -10.33 0.91
C ALA A 186 27.38 -9.29 2.03
N GLU A 187 28.25 -8.26 2.09
CA GLU A 187 28.11 -7.14 3.04
C GLU A 187 26.84 -6.35 2.76
N LEU A 188 26.56 -6.04 1.49
CA LEU A 188 25.30 -5.38 1.08
C LEU A 188 24.07 -6.19 1.52
N ILE A 189 24.05 -7.50 1.26
CA ILE A 189 22.97 -8.40 1.67
C ILE A 189 22.81 -8.39 3.19
N GLY A 190 23.92 -8.36 3.93
CA GLY A 190 23.92 -8.27 5.40
C GLY A 190 23.25 -7.01 5.92
N ILE A 191 23.41 -5.86 5.22
CA ILE A 191 22.75 -4.59 5.56
C ILE A 191 21.25 -4.65 5.24
N MET A 192 20.88 -5.27 4.12
CA MET A 192 19.49 -5.36 3.66
C MET A 192 18.63 -6.39 4.42
N ARG A 193 19.29 -7.30 5.16
CA ARG A 193 18.60 -8.29 6.00
C ARG A 193 18.31 -7.68 7.36
N PRO A 194 17.07 -7.83 7.88
CA PRO A 194 16.72 -7.44 9.23
C PRO A 194 17.37 -8.36 10.27
#